data_8fe131446c468b01a76784c587f4cae4
#
_entry.id   8fe131446c468b01a76784c587f4cae4
#
_cell.length_a   1.000
_cell.length_b   1.000
_cell.length_c   1.000
_cell.angle_alpha   90.00
_cell.angle_beta   90.00
_cell.angle_gamma   90.00
#
_symmetry.space_group_name_H-M   'P 1'
#
loop_
_entity.id
_entity.type
_entity.pdbx_description
1 polymer ?
#
loop_
_entity_poly.entity_id
_entity_poly.type
_entity_poly.pdbx_seq_one_letter_code
_entity_poly.pdbx_strand_id
1 'polypeptide(L)'
;MWDVLIQHTTAESIMNDKGLAQIGDNLVNLCYSLAKSTVLERSGGQKVRDSVLARAIRATSVYKQIGHRTDMGGAGDAYEAIMAWLWMKEKITIEKIVELLVENLSLDSKTGRKKEGELASVAFQSLLEFVIPSLPGHPFV
;
A
#
# COMPACT_ATOMS: atom_id res chain seq x y z
N MET A 1 2.76 5.94 -21.39
CA MET A 1 3.86 6.90 -21.12
C MET A 1 5.05 6.23 -20.41
N TRP A 2 4.82 5.51 -19.34
CA TRP A 2 5.88 4.88 -18.54
C TRP A 2 5.90 3.34 -18.63
N ASP A 3 5.48 2.81 -19.74
CA ASP A 3 5.33 1.35 -19.94
C ASP A 3 6.62 0.56 -19.67
N VAL A 4 7.77 1.18 -19.98
CA VAL A 4 9.08 0.54 -19.77
C VAL A 4 9.37 0.29 -18.28
N LEU A 5 8.75 1.07 -17.38
CA LEU A 5 9.00 0.97 -15.94
C LEU A 5 8.18 -0.15 -15.26
N ILE A 6 7.17 -0.67 -15.94
CA ILE A 6 6.19 -1.59 -15.36
C ILE A 6 6.10 -2.93 -16.09
N GLN A 7 7.17 -3.31 -16.78
CA GLN A 7 7.24 -4.58 -17.53
C GLN A 7 7.58 -5.75 -16.61
N HIS A 8 6.70 -6.00 -15.64
CA HIS A 8 6.82 -7.13 -14.72
C HIS A 8 5.79 -8.19 -15.07
N THR A 9 6.18 -9.46 -14.97
CA THR A 9 5.32 -10.61 -15.24
C THR A 9 5.01 -11.43 -13.99
N THR A 10 5.64 -11.10 -12.85
CA THR A 10 5.43 -11.81 -11.58
C THR A 10 5.27 -10.82 -10.43
N ALA A 11 4.53 -11.23 -9.40
CA ALA A 11 4.42 -10.45 -8.17
C ALA A 11 5.78 -10.32 -7.48
N GLU A 12 6.61 -11.36 -7.53
CA GLU A 12 7.96 -11.34 -6.97
C GLU A 12 8.81 -10.22 -7.55
N SER A 13 8.84 -10.09 -8.89
CA SER A 13 9.66 -9.06 -9.53
C SER A 13 9.17 -7.65 -9.20
N ILE A 14 7.85 -7.46 -9.06
CA ILE A 14 7.27 -6.17 -8.65
C ILE A 14 7.75 -5.81 -7.24
N MET A 15 7.59 -6.73 -6.30
CA MET A 15 7.91 -6.49 -4.89
C MET A 15 9.40 -6.23 -4.65
N ASN A 16 10.26 -6.67 -5.56
CA ASN A 16 11.71 -6.48 -5.46
C ASN A 16 12.22 -5.29 -6.28
N ASP A 17 11.33 -4.52 -6.89
CA ASP A 17 11.69 -3.34 -7.68
C ASP A 17 11.80 -2.11 -6.78
N LYS A 18 13.02 -1.75 -6.42
CA LYS A 18 13.29 -0.62 -5.52
C LYS A 18 12.88 0.73 -6.09
N GLY A 19 12.96 0.88 -7.41
CA GLY A 19 12.52 2.11 -8.08
C GLY A 19 11.01 2.30 -7.97
N LEU A 20 10.25 1.22 -8.18
CA LEU A 20 8.80 1.25 -7.98
C LEU A 20 8.44 1.52 -6.52
N ALA A 21 9.20 0.97 -5.57
CA ALA A 21 8.98 1.23 -4.16
C ALA A 21 9.12 2.73 -3.84
N GLN A 22 10.09 3.40 -4.43
CA GLN A 22 10.30 4.85 -4.24
C GLN A 22 9.12 5.66 -4.79
N ILE A 23 8.61 5.30 -5.96
CA ILE A 23 7.41 5.93 -6.52
C ILE A 23 6.20 5.65 -5.60
N GLY A 24 6.07 4.41 -5.16
CA GLY A 24 4.99 3.97 -4.28
C GLY A 24 5.01 4.65 -2.92
N ASP A 25 6.18 4.99 -2.39
CA ASP A 25 6.30 5.74 -1.14
C ASP A 25 5.56 7.07 -1.25
N ASN A 26 5.77 7.80 -2.34
CA ASN A 26 5.07 9.06 -2.59
C ASN A 26 3.57 8.85 -2.77
N LEU A 27 3.17 7.83 -3.52
CA LEU A 27 1.76 7.53 -3.78
C LEU A 27 1.01 7.17 -2.50
N VAL A 28 1.58 6.27 -1.70
CA VAL A 28 0.98 5.79 -0.46
C VAL A 28 0.82 6.94 0.54
N ASN A 29 1.85 7.78 0.68
CA ASN A 29 1.79 8.93 1.58
C ASN A 29 0.73 9.94 1.14
N LEU A 30 0.63 10.21 -0.16
CA LEU A 30 -0.42 11.08 -0.70
C LEU A 30 -1.82 10.52 -0.39
N CYS A 31 -2.04 9.26 -0.70
CA CYS A 31 -3.35 8.63 -0.51
C CYS A 31 -3.75 8.57 0.97
N TYR A 32 -2.82 8.25 1.85
CA TYR A 32 -3.10 8.24 3.29
C TYR A 32 -3.39 9.64 3.80
N SER A 33 -2.62 10.64 3.36
CA SER A 33 -2.87 12.05 3.71
C SER A 33 -4.27 12.48 3.30
N LEU A 34 -4.69 12.13 2.09
CA LEU A 34 -6.03 12.43 1.60
C LEU A 34 -7.11 11.70 2.41
N ALA A 35 -6.91 10.43 2.70
CA ALA A 35 -7.87 9.63 3.47
C ALA A 35 -8.02 10.16 4.90
N LYS A 36 -6.91 10.42 5.58
CA LYS A 36 -6.92 10.96 6.94
C LYS A 36 -7.55 12.35 6.98
N SER A 37 -7.21 13.19 6.02
CA SER A 37 -7.78 14.54 5.92
C SER A 37 -9.29 14.48 5.72
N THR A 38 -9.77 13.53 4.91
CA THR A 38 -11.19 13.33 4.67
C THR A 38 -11.91 12.91 5.96
N VAL A 39 -11.36 11.95 6.68
CA VAL A 39 -11.95 11.44 7.94
C VAL A 39 -11.98 12.54 9.01
N LEU A 40 -10.90 13.31 9.14
CA LEU A 40 -10.78 14.36 10.15
C LEU A 40 -11.41 15.70 9.71
N GLU A 41 -11.83 15.79 8.45
CA GLU A 41 -12.36 17.03 7.86
C GLU A 41 -11.38 18.21 8.01
N ARG A 42 -10.08 17.92 7.87
CA ARG A 42 -9.01 18.91 8.00
C ARG A 42 -7.81 18.49 7.17
N SER A 43 -7.38 19.35 6.26
CA SER A 43 -6.23 19.11 5.39
C SER A 43 -4.93 18.95 6.18
N GLY A 44 -4.14 17.97 5.82
CA GLY A 44 -2.82 17.74 6.38
C GLY A 44 -2.08 16.68 5.62
N GLY A 45 -0.76 16.68 5.72
CA GLY A 45 0.10 15.66 5.13
C GLY A 45 0.70 14.77 6.19
N GLN A 46 0.90 13.51 5.87
CA GLN A 46 1.51 12.56 6.79
C GLN A 46 2.23 11.45 6.04
N LYS A 47 3.42 11.12 6.51
CA LYS A 47 4.15 9.96 6.03
C LYS A 47 3.65 8.70 6.73
N VAL A 48 3.43 7.64 5.96
CA VAL A 48 3.07 6.33 6.51
C VAL A 48 4.34 5.61 6.98
N ARG A 49 4.31 5.09 8.21
CA ARG A 49 5.46 4.38 8.77
C ARG A 49 5.64 3.01 8.13
N ASP A 50 6.89 2.59 7.96
CA ASP A 50 7.22 1.26 7.42
C ASP A 50 6.55 0.14 8.22
N SER A 51 6.44 0.29 9.53
CA SER A 51 5.80 -0.71 10.41
C SER A 51 4.34 -0.95 10.06
N VAL A 52 3.63 0.10 9.63
CA VAL A 52 2.22 0.01 9.23
C VAL A 52 2.09 -0.84 7.97
N LEU A 53 2.90 -0.53 6.95
CA LEU A 53 2.85 -1.24 5.67
C LEU A 53 3.39 -2.66 5.79
N ALA A 54 4.44 -2.87 6.56
CA ALA A 54 4.99 -4.20 6.81
C ALA A 54 3.96 -5.12 7.47
N ARG A 55 3.27 -4.63 8.49
CA ARG A 55 2.21 -5.38 9.16
C ARG A 55 1.08 -5.73 8.20
N ALA A 56 0.69 -4.77 7.35
CA ALA A 56 -0.39 -4.96 6.39
C ALA A 56 -0.04 -6.06 5.37
N ILE A 57 1.12 -5.96 4.70
CA ILE A 57 1.48 -6.91 3.66
C ILE A 57 1.76 -8.31 4.21
N ARG A 58 2.39 -8.41 5.37
CA ARG A 58 2.70 -9.70 6.01
C ARG A 58 1.44 -10.50 6.35
N ALA A 59 0.30 -9.84 6.48
CA ALA A 59 -0.98 -10.48 6.74
C ALA A 59 -1.69 -10.97 5.47
N THR A 60 -1.12 -10.72 4.29
CA THR A 60 -1.74 -11.09 3.01
C THR A 60 -1.03 -12.25 2.33
N SER A 61 -1.77 -12.90 1.40
CA SER A 61 -1.23 -14.05 0.66
C SER A 61 -0.08 -13.69 -0.28
N VAL A 62 0.01 -12.45 -0.74
CA VAL A 62 1.04 -12.05 -1.70
C VAL A 62 2.42 -11.98 -1.07
N TYR A 63 2.51 -11.79 0.23
CA TYR A 63 3.81 -11.65 0.90
C TYR A 63 4.73 -12.85 0.66
N LYS A 64 4.17 -14.06 0.62
CA LYS A 64 4.94 -15.29 0.39
C LYS A 64 5.61 -15.30 -0.99
N GLN A 65 5.11 -14.51 -1.93
CA GLN A 65 5.65 -14.47 -3.29
C GLN A 65 6.94 -13.66 -3.39
N ILE A 66 7.35 -12.95 -2.32
CA ILE A 66 8.55 -12.10 -2.38
C ILE A 66 9.84 -12.89 -2.57
N GLY A 67 9.85 -14.17 -2.21
CA GLY A 67 10.95 -15.08 -2.49
C GLY A 67 12.11 -15.05 -1.51
N HIS A 68 12.09 -14.19 -0.51
CA HIS A 68 13.14 -14.09 0.50
C HIS A 68 12.61 -13.47 1.81
N ARG A 69 13.42 -13.56 2.86
CA ARG A 69 13.11 -12.93 4.13
C ARG A 69 13.31 -11.42 4.03
N THR A 70 12.41 -10.64 4.63
CA THR A 70 12.53 -9.19 4.66
C THR A 70 12.57 -8.66 6.09
N ASP A 71 13.24 -7.53 6.27
CA ASP A 71 13.05 -6.70 7.45
C ASP A 71 11.80 -5.84 7.26
N MET A 72 11.53 -4.97 8.22
CA MET A 72 10.37 -4.09 8.20
C MET A 72 10.40 -3.14 6.99
N GLY A 73 11.57 -2.53 6.72
CA GLY A 73 11.73 -1.62 5.57
C GLY A 73 11.51 -2.33 4.25
N GLY A 74 12.05 -3.55 4.11
CA GLY A 74 11.88 -4.35 2.90
C GLY A 74 10.44 -4.76 2.65
N ALA A 75 9.70 -5.10 3.71
CA ALA A 75 8.28 -5.42 3.58
C ALA A 75 7.46 -4.18 3.20
N GLY A 76 7.77 -3.03 3.78
CA GLY A 76 7.13 -1.77 3.41
C GLY A 76 7.40 -1.40 1.96
N ASP A 77 8.65 -1.56 1.50
CA ASP A 77 9.02 -1.33 0.10
C ASP A 77 8.21 -2.22 -0.84
N ALA A 78 8.01 -3.49 -0.48
CA ALA A 78 7.23 -4.43 -1.29
C ALA A 78 5.78 -3.95 -1.44
N TYR A 79 5.17 -3.47 -0.36
CA TYR A 79 3.83 -2.89 -0.40
C TYR A 79 3.77 -1.71 -1.36
N GLU A 80 4.70 -0.79 -1.21
CA GLU A 80 4.77 0.44 -2.00
C GLU A 80 4.99 0.13 -3.49
N ALA A 81 5.85 -0.84 -3.80
CA ALA A 81 6.10 -1.25 -5.18
C ALA A 81 4.84 -1.82 -5.84
N ILE A 82 4.07 -2.65 -5.11
CA ILE A 82 2.80 -3.20 -5.60
C ILE A 82 1.82 -2.07 -5.93
N MET A 83 1.66 -1.12 -5.04
CA MET A 83 0.71 -0.01 -5.26
C MET A 83 1.13 0.87 -6.43
N ALA A 84 2.42 1.17 -6.55
CA ALA A 84 2.95 1.93 -7.69
C ALA A 84 2.66 1.21 -9.01
N TRP A 85 2.95 -0.09 -9.07
CA TRP A 85 2.73 -0.88 -10.28
C TRP A 85 1.26 -0.89 -10.69
N LEU A 86 0.37 -1.14 -9.74
CA LEU A 86 -1.08 -1.20 -10.01
C LEU A 86 -1.62 0.14 -10.50
N TRP A 87 -1.20 1.22 -9.85
CA TRP A 87 -1.65 2.56 -10.25
C TRP A 87 -1.11 2.94 -11.63
N MET A 88 0.17 2.68 -11.89
CA MET A 88 0.79 2.98 -13.18
C MET A 88 0.22 2.13 -14.31
N LYS A 89 -0.24 0.91 -14.00
CA LYS A 89 -0.95 0.02 -14.94
C LYS A 89 -2.43 0.39 -15.10
N GLU A 90 -2.90 1.44 -14.44
CA GLU A 90 -4.28 1.87 -14.46
C GLU A 90 -5.26 0.80 -13.94
N LYS A 91 -4.79 -0.05 -13.03
CA LYS A 91 -5.63 -1.07 -12.37
C LYS A 91 -6.39 -0.50 -11.19
N ILE A 92 -5.98 0.64 -10.66
CA ILE A 92 -6.64 1.33 -9.57
C ILE A 92 -6.38 2.84 -9.69
N THR A 93 -7.33 3.65 -9.23
CA THR A 93 -7.20 5.11 -9.20
C THR A 93 -6.87 5.59 -7.81
N ILE A 94 -6.32 6.81 -7.70
CA ILE A 94 -6.07 7.44 -6.40
C ILE A 94 -7.38 7.57 -5.62
N GLU A 95 -8.46 7.98 -6.28
CA GLU A 95 -9.77 8.12 -5.64
C GLU A 95 -10.24 6.80 -5.03
N LYS A 96 -10.05 5.68 -5.72
CA LYS A 96 -10.44 4.37 -5.22
C LYS A 96 -9.57 3.94 -4.05
N ILE A 97 -8.27 4.20 -4.11
CA ILE A 97 -7.36 3.93 -2.98
C ILE A 97 -7.84 4.68 -1.74
N VAL A 98 -8.10 5.98 -1.88
CA VAL A 98 -8.55 6.83 -0.77
C VAL A 98 -9.88 6.33 -0.22
N GLU A 99 -10.84 6.00 -1.08
CA GLU A 99 -12.14 5.47 -0.69
C GLU A 99 -12.00 4.22 0.18
N LEU A 100 -11.16 3.27 -0.26
CA LEU A 100 -10.95 2.02 0.47
C LEU A 100 -10.24 2.25 1.81
N LEU A 101 -9.30 3.20 1.86
CA LEU A 101 -8.65 3.55 3.12
C LEU A 101 -9.65 4.18 4.10
N VAL A 102 -10.47 5.12 3.63
CA VAL A 102 -11.48 5.80 4.46
C VAL A 102 -12.43 4.81 5.11
N GLU A 103 -12.85 3.79 4.39
CA GLU A 103 -13.78 2.76 4.90
C GLU A 103 -13.31 2.11 6.20
N ASN A 104 -11.99 2.06 6.43
CA ASN A 104 -11.39 1.38 7.57
C ASN A 104 -10.67 2.32 8.54
N LEU A 105 -10.82 3.64 8.39
CA LEU A 105 -10.14 4.63 9.22
C LEU A 105 -11.11 5.36 10.15
N SER A 106 -11.44 4.73 11.27
CA SER A 106 -12.27 5.36 12.31
C SER A 106 -11.41 6.21 13.23
N LEU A 107 -10.94 7.34 12.71
CA LEU A 107 -10.06 8.28 13.42
C LEU A 107 -10.85 9.50 13.88
N ASP A 108 -10.40 10.09 15.00
CA ASP A 108 -10.83 11.41 15.44
C ASP A 108 -9.62 12.21 15.95
N SER A 109 -9.83 13.45 16.38
CA SER A 109 -8.75 14.32 16.84
C SER A 109 -8.05 13.81 18.11
N LYS A 110 -8.65 12.84 18.80
CA LYS A 110 -8.13 12.26 20.05
C LYS A 110 -7.43 10.93 19.84
N THR A 111 -7.47 10.37 18.63
CA THR A 111 -6.82 9.10 18.33
C THR A 111 -5.32 9.23 18.49
N GLY A 112 -4.75 8.44 19.40
CA GLY A 112 -3.31 8.43 19.65
C GLY A 112 -2.55 7.72 18.52
N ARG A 113 -1.24 7.96 18.47
CA ARG A 113 -0.36 7.44 17.42
C ARG A 113 -0.38 5.91 17.31
N LYS A 114 -0.37 5.21 18.45
CA LYS A 114 -0.41 3.73 18.47
C LYS A 114 -1.70 3.20 17.87
N LYS A 115 -2.83 3.75 18.29
CA LYS A 115 -4.15 3.34 17.80
C LYS A 115 -4.30 3.65 16.32
N GLU A 116 -3.85 4.81 15.90
CA GLU A 116 -3.86 5.18 14.48
C GLU A 116 -3.06 4.17 13.65
N GLY A 117 -1.87 3.78 14.12
CA GLY A 117 -1.05 2.78 13.43
C GLY A 117 -1.75 1.44 13.26
N GLU A 118 -2.47 0.99 14.28
CA GLU A 118 -3.25 -0.25 14.23
C GLU A 118 -4.37 -0.16 13.20
N LEU A 119 -5.12 0.94 13.22
CA LEU A 119 -6.23 1.18 12.27
C LEU A 119 -5.70 1.33 10.85
N ALA A 120 -4.61 2.06 10.67
CA ALA A 120 -3.99 2.23 9.35
C ALA A 120 -3.51 0.88 8.78
N SER A 121 -2.92 0.01 9.60
CA SER A 121 -2.49 -1.31 9.15
C SER A 121 -3.66 -2.14 8.64
N VAL A 122 -4.81 -2.10 9.33
CA VAL A 122 -6.02 -2.79 8.88
C VAL A 122 -6.51 -2.20 7.56
N ALA A 123 -6.51 -0.87 7.44
CA ALA A 123 -6.96 -0.19 6.23
C ALA A 123 -6.06 -0.55 5.03
N PHE A 124 -4.75 -0.53 5.21
CA PHE A 124 -3.81 -0.90 4.15
C PHE A 124 -3.86 -2.39 3.81
N GLN A 125 -4.13 -3.25 4.79
CA GLN A 125 -4.35 -4.67 4.53
C GLN A 125 -5.60 -4.88 3.66
N SER A 126 -6.72 -4.25 4.00
CA SER A 126 -7.97 -4.34 3.24
C SER A 126 -7.79 -3.83 1.81
N LEU A 127 -7.05 -2.73 1.65
CA LEU A 127 -6.71 -2.18 0.34
C LEU A 127 -5.93 -3.21 -0.49
N LEU A 128 -4.90 -3.80 0.09
CA LEU A 128 -4.06 -4.77 -0.61
C LEU A 128 -4.85 -6.02 -0.99
N GLU A 129 -5.68 -6.53 -0.09
CA GLU A 129 -6.54 -7.69 -0.38
C GLU A 129 -7.49 -7.41 -1.54
N PHE A 130 -7.99 -6.19 -1.65
CA PHE A 130 -8.85 -5.79 -2.76
C PHE A 130 -8.11 -5.83 -4.10
N VAL A 131 -6.84 -5.42 -4.15
CA VAL A 131 -6.08 -5.29 -5.41
C VAL A 131 -5.28 -6.55 -5.79
N ILE A 132 -5.05 -7.47 -4.86
CA ILE A 132 -4.29 -8.71 -5.12
C ILE A 132 -4.78 -9.46 -6.37
N PRO A 133 -6.08 -9.60 -6.64
CA PRO A 133 -6.53 -10.29 -7.86
C PRO A 133 -6.06 -9.67 -9.17
N SER A 134 -5.60 -8.42 -9.15
CA SER A 134 -5.08 -7.73 -10.34
C SER A 134 -3.58 -7.94 -10.53
N LEU A 135 -2.91 -8.65 -9.63
CA LEU A 135 -1.47 -8.92 -9.72
C LEU A 135 -1.19 -10.13 -10.61
N PRO A 136 -0.01 -10.14 -11.28
CA PRO A 136 0.38 -11.29 -12.08
C PRO A 136 0.52 -12.55 -11.22
N GLY A 137 0.04 -13.68 -11.74
CA GLY A 137 0.15 -14.99 -11.07
C GLY A 137 -0.96 -15.31 -10.08
N HIS A 138 -1.90 -14.40 -9.86
CA HIS A 138 -3.05 -14.69 -8.99
C HIS A 138 -3.98 -15.73 -9.64
N PRO A 139 -4.52 -16.71 -8.89
CA PRO A 139 -4.30 -16.96 -7.47
C PRO A 139 -2.92 -17.58 -7.21
N PHE A 140 -2.30 -17.18 -6.11
CA PHE A 140 -0.97 -17.68 -5.73
C PHE A 140 -1.10 -19.07 -5.10
N VAL A 141 -0.17 -19.94 -5.48
CA VAL A 141 -0.15 -21.34 -5.04
C VAL A 141 0.85 -21.52 -3.91
#